data_be7a1a1a09645c1d6264054e4caa20ee
#
_entry.id   be7a1a1a09645c1d6264054e4caa20ee
#
_cell.length_a   1.000
_cell.length_b   1.000
_cell.length_c   1.000
_cell.angle_alpha   90.00
_cell.angle_beta   90.00
_cell.angle_gamma   90.00
#
_symmetry.space_group_name_H-M   'P 1'
#
loop_
_entity.id
_entity.type
_entity.pdbx_description
1 polymer ?
#
loop_
_entity_poly.entity_id
_entity_poly.type
_entity_poly.pdbx_seq_one_letter_code
_entity_poly.pdbx_strand_id
1 'polypeptide(L)'
;MTRKLTQGNEAVFRGALAAGASYYAGYPISPSTEILNIASGWAAEHPEFRFLQAEDEIASANAIIGASLAGAKAFTATSGPGFSLMQEAVGYAQKVGVPCVFVNVMRVGPATGMPTMPGQGDIMQVKWGSTGDYTPIAFYPNGVEEAFRVTIDAFNAAEESRSPVVILSDTFVAHLNEVVDLDESALSATAAKRELAPLGEFTDKPRFFAGVLMYEHGPNAGEPATADADEYLRQYYEAKHRHVEVAARYAQFEHGWNVDADVLVVCYGIVSRVAAPLRDEFALFRPIRIHPMLSDELAAIADRYREVVVVEANDGQYADLVELAIHRPVKRVPLLGGRISLEAVREGIDRVLAGGPSEPPIPPEPSEHQPRAPLGVG
;
A
#
# COMPACT_ATOMS: atom_id res chain seq x y z
N MET A 1 -17.56 6.82 23.12
CA MET A 1 -16.44 6.08 22.47
C MET A 1 -16.56 4.64 22.88
N THR A 2 -16.87 3.74 21.96
CA THR A 2 -17.13 2.32 22.28
C THR A 2 -15.98 1.49 21.72
N ARG A 3 -15.11 1.01 22.61
CA ARG A 3 -14.03 0.08 22.22
C ARG A 3 -14.62 -1.21 21.67
N LYS A 4 -14.19 -1.63 20.49
CA LYS A 4 -14.62 -2.84 19.82
C LYS A 4 -13.41 -3.68 19.43
N LEU A 5 -13.54 -5.00 19.59
CA LEU A 5 -12.58 -5.94 19.00
C LEU A 5 -12.77 -5.91 17.48
N THR A 6 -11.74 -5.51 16.76
CA THR A 6 -11.78 -5.30 15.31
C THR A 6 -10.60 -6.00 14.66
N GLN A 7 -10.83 -6.66 13.54
CA GLN A 7 -9.79 -7.27 12.71
C GLN A 7 -9.21 -6.23 11.74
N GLY A 8 -7.95 -6.40 11.32
CA GLY A 8 -7.29 -5.50 10.38
C GLY A 8 -8.02 -5.33 9.04
N ASN A 9 -8.48 -6.42 8.42
CA ASN A 9 -9.32 -6.37 7.21
C ASN A 9 -10.66 -5.63 7.45
N GLU A 10 -11.29 -5.81 8.61
CA GLU A 10 -12.50 -5.07 9.00
C GLU A 10 -12.18 -3.57 9.16
N ALA A 11 -11.04 -3.23 9.73
CA ALA A 11 -10.63 -1.84 9.91
C ALA A 11 -10.43 -1.11 8.57
N VAL A 12 -9.84 -1.78 7.58
CA VAL A 12 -9.73 -1.26 6.21
C VAL A 12 -11.11 -0.98 5.62
N PHE A 13 -12.04 -1.93 5.71
CA PHE A 13 -13.41 -1.74 5.20
C PHE A 13 -14.13 -0.58 5.90
N ARG A 14 -14.05 -0.50 7.24
CA ARG A 14 -14.63 0.60 8.02
C ARG A 14 -14.02 1.95 7.68
N GLY A 15 -12.70 1.99 7.47
CA GLY A 15 -12.00 3.19 7.01
C GLY A 15 -12.49 3.65 5.63
N ALA A 16 -12.74 2.71 4.72
CA ALA A 16 -13.32 3.01 3.42
C ALA A 16 -14.73 3.62 3.54
N LEU A 17 -15.59 3.04 4.39
CA LEU A 17 -16.92 3.60 4.66
C LEU A 17 -16.83 5.00 5.28
N ALA A 18 -15.97 5.20 6.26
CA ALA A 18 -15.74 6.51 6.88
C ALA A 18 -15.25 7.55 5.88
N ALA A 19 -14.44 7.14 4.89
CA ALA A 19 -14.03 7.98 3.76
C ALA A 19 -15.15 8.24 2.74
N GLY A 20 -16.32 7.62 2.89
CA GLY A 20 -17.46 7.76 1.99
C GLY A 20 -17.43 6.83 0.79
N ALA A 21 -16.74 5.68 0.89
CA ALA A 21 -16.77 4.67 -0.16
C ALA A 21 -18.20 4.15 -0.36
N SER A 22 -18.60 4.04 -1.63
CA SER A 22 -19.94 3.60 -2.03
C SER A 22 -19.93 2.46 -3.05
N TYR A 23 -18.73 1.98 -3.44
CA TYR A 23 -18.58 0.89 -4.38
C TYR A 23 -17.37 0.02 -4.06
N TYR A 24 -17.58 -1.28 -4.03
CA TYR A 24 -16.54 -2.29 -3.94
C TYR A 24 -16.70 -3.31 -5.08
N ALA A 25 -15.59 -3.63 -5.75
CA ALA A 25 -15.51 -4.80 -6.61
C ALA A 25 -14.30 -5.64 -6.22
N GLY A 26 -14.44 -6.97 -6.21
CA GLY A 26 -13.33 -7.84 -5.82
C GLY A 26 -13.51 -9.28 -6.27
N TYR A 27 -12.41 -10.02 -6.27
CA TYR A 27 -12.33 -11.45 -6.45
C TYR A 27 -11.78 -12.09 -5.16
N PRO A 28 -12.33 -13.20 -4.67
CA PRO A 28 -11.89 -13.79 -3.41
C PRO A 28 -10.48 -14.38 -3.52
N ILE A 29 -9.54 -13.80 -2.76
CA ILE A 29 -8.16 -14.26 -2.67
C ILE A 29 -7.61 -14.07 -1.27
N SER A 30 -6.99 -15.12 -0.68
CA SER A 30 -6.35 -15.03 0.64
C SER A 30 -5.08 -14.18 0.59
N PRO A 31 -4.85 -13.28 1.58
CA PRO A 31 -5.58 -13.09 2.84
C PRO A 31 -6.53 -11.88 2.83
N SER A 32 -7.02 -11.40 1.69
CA SER A 32 -7.93 -10.24 1.59
C SER A 32 -9.42 -10.61 1.54
N THR A 33 -9.77 -11.90 1.54
CA THR A 33 -11.15 -12.40 1.33
C THR A 33 -12.15 -11.85 2.35
N GLU A 34 -11.73 -11.57 3.59
CA GLU A 34 -12.61 -11.02 4.62
C GLU A 34 -13.16 -9.64 4.25
N ILE A 35 -12.35 -8.79 3.54
CA ILE A 35 -12.84 -7.48 3.06
C ILE A 35 -14.00 -7.68 2.09
N LEU A 36 -13.88 -8.64 1.16
CA LEU A 36 -14.95 -8.98 0.21
C LEU A 36 -16.20 -9.47 0.92
N ASN A 37 -16.04 -10.38 1.91
CA ASN A 37 -17.15 -10.95 2.67
C ASN A 37 -17.90 -9.87 3.46
N ILE A 38 -17.16 -8.96 4.11
CA ILE A 38 -17.75 -7.84 4.87
C ILE A 38 -18.46 -6.89 3.90
N ALA A 39 -17.86 -6.56 2.75
CA ALA A 39 -18.46 -5.69 1.75
C ALA A 39 -19.78 -6.28 1.19
N SER A 40 -19.80 -7.58 0.94
CA SER A 40 -21.01 -8.31 0.49
C SER A 40 -22.13 -8.27 1.53
N GLY A 41 -21.78 -8.54 2.79
CA GLY A 41 -22.77 -8.46 3.90
C GLY A 41 -23.30 -7.04 4.09
N TRP A 42 -22.41 -6.04 4.04
CA TRP A 42 -22.79 -4.65 4.17
C TRP A 42 -23.75 -4.19 3.05
N ALA A 43 -23.46 -4.54 1.80
CA ALA A 43 -24.29 -4.18 0.66
C ALA A 43 -25.71 -4.79 0.72
N ALA A 44 -25.88 -5.92 1.38
CA ALA A 44 -27.21 -6.55 1.57
C ALA A 44 -28.14 -5.72 2.48
N GLU A 45 -27.56 -4.95 3.42
CA GLU A 45 -28.29 -4.13 4.38
C GLU A 45 -28.30 -2.63 3.99
N HIS A 46 -27.36 -2.20 3.09
CA HIS A 46 -27.12 -0.81 2.72
C HIS A 46 -27.21 -0.62 1.19
N PRO A 47 -28.41 -0.39 0.62
CA PRO A 47 -28.61 -0.32 -0.82
C PRO A 47 -27.88 0.85 -1.51
N GLU A 48 -27.44 1.85 -0.77
CA GLU A 48 -26.59 2.94 -1.26
C GLU A 48 -25.14 2.49 -1.53
N PHE A 49 -24.68 1.40 -0.91
CA PHE A 49 -23.38 0.78 -1.16
C PHE A 49 -23.54 -0.32 -2.21
N ARG A 50 -22.72 -0.25 -3.25
CA ARG A 50 -22.73 -1.21 -4.36
C ARG A 50 -21.59 -2.20 -4.23
N PHE A 51 -21.90 -3.48 -4.42
CA PHE A 51 -20.96 -4.60 -4.36
C PHE A 51 -20.97 -5.39 -5.65
N LEU A 52 -19.78 -5.74 -6.15
CA LEU A 52 -19.60 -6.64 -7.28
C LEU A 52 -18.55 -7.71 -6.93
N GLN A 53 -18.96 -8.97 -6.89
CA GLN A 53 -18.00 -10.06 -6.97
C GLN A 53 -17.71 -10.32 -8.46
N ALA A 54 -16.48 -10.00 -8.85
CA ALA A 54 -16.01 -10.19 -10.21
C ALA A 54 -15.48 -11.61 -10.42
N GLU A 55 -15.27 -11.99 -11.68
CA GLU A 55 -14.73 -13.28 -12.07
C GLU A 55 -13.20 -13.38 -11.97
N ASP A 56 -12.52 -12.23 -11.91
CA ASP A 56 -11.09 -12.12 -11.71
C ASP A 56 -10.69 -10.71 -11.21
N GLU A 57 -9.41 -10.51 -10.96
CA GLU A 57 -8.86 -9.24 -10.50
C GLU A 57 -8.82 -8.17 -11.61
N ILE A 58 -8.70 -8.56 -12.87
CA ILE A 58 -8.72 -7.63 -14.01
C ILE A 58 -10.11 -6.98 -14.11
N ALA A 59 -11.16 -7.78 -14.02
CA ALA A 59 -12.54 -7.31 -14.00
C ALA A 59 -12.80 -6.43 -12.77
N SER A 60 -12.32 -6.82 -11.58
CA SER A 60 -12.44 -6.04 -10.36
C SER A 60 -11.83 -4.65 -10.47
N ALA A 61 -10.59 -4.56 -10.98
CA ALA A 61 -9.87 -3.31 -11.15
C ALA A 61 -10.59 -2.36 -12.14
N ASN A 62 -11.03 -2.88 -13.29
CA ASN A 62 -11.75 -2.08 -14.27
C ASN A 62 -13.14 -1.66 -13.77
N ALA A 63 -13.81 -2.48 -12.97
CA ALA A 63 -15.09 -2.13 -12.37
C ALA A 63 -14.98 -0.95 -11.39
N ILE A 64 -13.95 -0.90 -10.52
CA ILE A 64 -13.74 0.24 -9.62
C ILE A 64 -13.37 1.52 -10.37
N ILE A 65 -12.61 1.41 -11.48
CA ILE A 65 -12.28 2.54 -12.34
C ILE A 65 -13.57 3.10 -12.97
N GLY A 66 -14.40 2.23 -13.56
CA GLY A 66 -15.68 2.63 -14.16
C GLY A 66 -16.64 3.24 -13.12
N ALA A 67 -16.74 2.65 -11.93
CA ALA A 67 -17.56 3.18 -10.85
C ALA A 67 -17.06 4.56 -10.38
N SER A 68 -15.75 4.73 -10.29
CA SER A 68 -15.14 6.01 -9.95
C SER A 68 -15.44 7.09 -10.97
N LEU A 69 -15.34 6.80 -12.26
CA LEU A 69 -15.73 7.70 -13.35
C LEU A 69 -17.23 8.04 -13.32
N ALA A 70 -18.07 7.11 -12.85
CA ALA A 70 -19.50 7.34 -12.63
C ALA A 70 -19.82 8.12 -11.34
N GLY A 71 -18.83 8.44 -10.51
CA GLY A 71 -18.97 9.28 -9.33
C GLY A 71 -18.90 8.58 -7.98
N ALA A 72 -18.74 7.26 -7.96
CA ALA A 72 -18.56 6.53 -6.72
C ALA A 72 -17.14 6.70 -6.16
N LYS A 73 -16.98 6.74 -4.84
CA LYS A 73 -15.71 6.43 -4.22
C LYS A 73 -15.57 4.91 -4.21
N ALA A 74 -14.62 4.39 -4.98
CA ALA A 74 -14.53 2.97 -5.28
C ALA A 74 -13.19 2.37 -4.84
N PHE A 75 -13.23 1.10 -4.41
CA PHE A 75 -12.03 0.38 -4.03
C PHE A 75 -12.15 -1.13 -4.31
N THR A 76 -10.99 -1.77 -4.33
CA THR A 76 -10.84 -3.22 -4.42
C THR A 76 -9.82 -3.71 -3.40
N ALA A 77 -9.90 -4.99 -3.04
CA ALA A 77 -8.89 -5.65 -2.22
C ALA A 77 -8.46 -6.96 -2.88
N THR A 78 -7.15 -7.21 -2.85
CA THR A 78 -6.51 -8.37 -3.47
C THR A 78 -5.26 -8.79 -2.68
N SER A 79 -4.50 -9.72 -3.24
CA SER A 79 -3.18 -10.15 -2.75
C SER A 79 -2.22 -10.26 -3.93
N GLY A 80 -0.93 -10.36 -3.68
CA GLY A 80 0.17 -10.35 -4.64
C GLY A 80 -0.13 -10.81 -6.08
N PRO A 81 -0.59 -12.08 -6.32
CA PRO A 81 -0.90 -12.53 -7.68
C PRO A 81 -2.00 -11.70 -8.36
N GLY A 82 -3.07 -11.36 -7.63
CA GLY A 82 -4.14 -10.52 -8.15
C GLY A 82 -3.69 -9.08 -8.35
N PHE A 83 -2.84 -8.55 -7.47
CA PHE A 83 -2.25 -7.23 -7.67
C PHE A 83 -1.37 -7.17 -8.93
N SER A 84 -0.70 -8.28 -9.27
CA SER A 84 0.03 -8.39 -10.54
C SER A 84 -0.91 -8.28 -11.75
N LEU A 85 -2.08 -8.92 -11.71
CA LEU A 85 -3.08 -8.83 -12.77
C LEU A 85 -3.71 -7.43 -12.91
N MET A 86 -3.74 -6.65 -11.83
CA MET A 86 -4.31 -5.29 -11.82
C MET A 86 -3.36 -4.20 -12.35
N GLN A 87 -2.08 -4.50 -12.62
CA GLN A 87 -1.09 -3.45 -12.89
C GLN A 87 -1.39 -2.59 -14.12
N GLU A 88 -1.92 -3.18 -15.19
CA GLU A 88 -2.36 -2.40 -16.35
C GLU A 88 -3.50 -1.43 -15.97
N ALA A 89 -4.47 -1.89 -15.21
CA ALA A 89 -5.58 -1.06 -14.74
C ALA A 89 -5.10 0.08 -13.80
N VAL A 90 -4.10 -0.19 -12.93
CA VAL A 90 -3.47 0.83 -12.08
C VAL A 90 -2.82 1.91 -12.95
N GLY A 91 -2.00 1.52 -13.93
CA GLY A 91 -1.36 2.46 -14.85
C GLY A 91 -2.38 3.25 -15.67
N TYR A 92 -3.44 2.59 -16.12
CA TYR A 92 -4.55 3.24 -16.83
C TYR A 92 -5.26 4.27 -15.95
N ALA A 93 -5.64 3.91 -14.71
CA ALA A 93 -6.26 4.84 -13.77
C ALA A 93 -5.36 6.06 -13.46
N GLN A 94 -4.06 5.83 -13.37
CA GLN A 94 -3.05 6.87 -13.21
C GLN A 94 -3.04 7.83 -14.41
N LYS A 95 -3.05 7.28 -15.63
CA LYS A 95 -3.01 8.05 -16.89
C LYS A 95 -4.25 8.92 -17.07
N VAL A 96 -5.44 8.37 -16.76
CA VAL A 96 -6.71 9.08 -16.97
C VAL A 96 -7.18 9.87 -15.74
N GLY A 97 -6.38 9.91 -14.69
CA GLY A 97 -6.67 10.74 -13.51
C GLY A 97 -7.86 10.25 -12.69
N VAL A 98 -7.99 8.93 -12.48
CA VAL A 98 -9.13 8.32 -11.79
C VAL A 98 -8.80 8.02 -10.32
N PRO A 99 -9.43 8.72 -9.36
CA PRO A 99 -9.25 8.43 -7.94
C PRO A 99 -9.95 7.13 -7.55
N CYS A 100 -9.20 6.15 -7.12
CA CYS A 100 -9.68 4.87 -6.56
C CYS A 100 -8.62 4.27 -5.62
N VAL A 101 -9.01 3.31 -4.80
CA VAL A 101 -8.10 2.70 -3.83
C VAL A 101 -7.95 1.21 -4.11
N PHE A 102 -6.69 0.77 -4.17
CA PHE A 102 -6.30 -0.63 -4.29
C PHE A 102 -5.70 -1.08 -2.96
N VAL A 103 -6.26 -2.13 -2.36
CA VAL A 103 -5.72 -2.74 -1.14
C VAL A 103 -5.00 -4.03 -1.53
N ASN A 104 -3.68 -4.08 -1.33
CA ASN A 104 -2.90 -5.30 -1.53
C ASN A 104 -2.49 -5.88 -0.17
N VAL A 105 -3.15 -6.96 0.23
CA VAL A 105 -2.79 -7.72 1.42
C VAL A 105 -1.71 -8.73 1.01
N MET A 106 -0.46 -8.36 1.21
CA MET A 106 0.70 -9.11 0.76
C MET A 106 0.86 -10.45 1.47
N ARG A 107 1.38 -11.42 0.73
CA ARG A 107 1.76 -12.74 1.22
C ARG A 107 3.10 -13.16 0.63
N VAL A 108 3.68 -14.24 1.11
CA VAL A 108 4.93 -14.77 0.54
C VAL A 108 4.70 -15.16 -0.92
N GLY A 109 5.43 -14.51 -1.83
CA GLY A 109 5.50 -14.79 -3.25
C GLY A 109 6.77 -15.57 -3.62
N PRO A 110 7.11 -15.65 -4.92
CA PRO A 110 6.36 -15.15 -6.08
C PRO A 110 5.14 -16.02 -6.44
N ALA A 111 4.29 -15.50 -7.34
CA ALA A 111 3.06 -16.15 -7.84
C ALA A 111 2.11 -16.56 -6.69
N THR A 112 1.56 -17.78 -6.72
CA THR A 112 0.70 -18.30 -5.66
C THR A 112 1.40 -18.29 -4.31
N GLY A 113 2.70 -18.61 -4.27
CA GLY A 113 3.53 -18.56 -3.08
C GLY A 113 2.95 -19.33 -1.90
N MET A 114 2.93 -18.67 -0.73
CA MET A 114 2.40 -19.23 0.52
C MET A 114 1.23 -18.37 1.01
N PRO A 115 -0.03 -18.72 0.67
CA PRO A 115 -1.20 -17.84 0.84
C PRO A 115 -1.49 -17.36 2.27
N THR A 116 -1.06 -18.10 3.28
CA THR A 116 -1.29 -17.79 4.70
C THR A 116 -0.06 -17.23 5.42
N MET A 117 1.06 -17.10 4.71
CA MET A 117 2.31 -16.62 5.30
C MET A 117 2.56 -15.15 4.96
N PRO A 118 2.90 -14.32 5.96
CA PRO A 118 3.15 -12.90 5.75
C PRO A 118 4.41 -12.67 4.91
N GLY A 119 4.33 -11.69 4.01
CA GLY A 119 5.44 -11.25 3.19
C GLY A 119 5.32 -9.76 2.86
N GLN A 120 6.43 -9.14 2.44
CA GLN A 120 6.50 -7.73 2.05
C GLN A 120 7.13 -7.60 0.64
N GLY A 121 6.88 -8.60 -0.22
CA GLY A 121 7.54 -8.73 -1.53
C GLY A 121 7.02 -7.82 -2.64
N ASP A 122 5.95 -7.06 -2.41
CA ASP A 122 5.29 -6.29 -3.47
C ASP A 122 5.58 -4.77 -3.37
N ILE A 123 6.57 -4.37 -2.56
CA ILE A 123 6.91 -2.96 -2.33
C ILE A 123 7.33 -2.26 -3.63
N MET A 124 8.23 -2.90 -4.39
CA MET A 124 8.71 -2.34 -5.66
C MET A 124 7.65 -2.43 -6.76
N GLN A 125 6.76 -3.40 -6.69
CA GLN A 125 5.68 -3.57 -7.67
C GLN A 125 4.72 -2.38 -7.69
N VAL A 126 4.46 -1.75 -6.55
CA VAL A 126 3.63 -0.53 -6.49
C VAL A 126 4.19 0.56 -7.39
N LYS A 127 5.51 0.71 -7.43
CA LYS A 127 6.17 1.75 -8.22
C LYS A 127 6.45 1.35 -9.67
N TRP A 128 6.78 0.08 -9.90
CA TRP A 128 7.31 -0.40 -11.17
C TRP A 128 6.44 -1.47 -11.82
N GLY A 129 5.24 -1.73 -11.30
CA GLY A 129 4.39 -2.82 -11.77
C GLY A 129 3.70 -2.54 -13.09
N SER A 130 3.34 -1.29 -13.37
CA SER A 130 2.75 -0.88 -14.65
C SER A 130 3.80 -0.29 -15.58
N THR A 131 3.41 -0.05 -16.83
CA THR A 131 4.27 0.57 -17.85
C THR A 131 4.30 2.09 -17.73
N GLY A 132 5.36 2.72 -18.25
CA GLY A 132 5.49 4.18 -18.34
C GLY A 132 5.97 4.82 -17.02
N ASP A 133 5.90 6.14 -17.00
CA ASP A 133 6.35 6.96 -15.89
C ASP A 133 5.17 7.48 -15.09
N TYR A 134 5.11 7.16 -13.79
CA TYR A 134 4.09 7.63 -12.87
C TYR A 134 4.63 7.72 -11.44
N THR A 135 3.92 8.48 -10.59
CA THR A 135 4.28 8.65 -9.18
C THR A 135 3.15 8.09 -8.31
N PRO A 136 3.25 6.83 -7.88
CA PRO A 136 2.23 6.23 -7.03
C PRO A 136 2.28 6.80 -5.62
N ILE A 137 1.12 6.86 -4.96
CA ILE A 137 1.02 7.09 -3.52
C ILE A 137 0.64 5.77 -2.87
N ALA A 138 1.42 5.35 -1.87
CA ALA A 138 1.15 4.10 -1.18
C ALA A 138 1.47 4.19 0.32
N PHE A 139 0.63 3.55 1.12
CA PHE A 139 0.73 3.49 2.58
C PHE A 139 0.84 2.05 3.06
N TYR A 140 1.44 1.86 4.24
CA TYR A 140 1.53 0.56 4.87
C TYR A 140 1.39 0.69 6.40
N PRO A 141 0.19 0.42 6.93
CA PRO A 141 -0.06 0.43 8.37
C PRO A 141 0.59 -0.76 9.09
N ASN A 142 0.80 -0.65 10.39
CA ASN A 142 1.33 -1.74 11.22
C ASN A 142 0.34 -2.29 12.27
N GLY A 143 -0.91 -1.83 12.26
CA GLY A 143 -1.92 -2.26 13.22
C GLY A 143 -3.34 -1.89 12.81
N VAL A 144 -4.32 -2.31 13.60
CA VAL A 144 -5.74 -2.20 13.27
C VAL A 144 -6.23 -0.75 13.24
N GLU A 145 -5.88 0.04 14.26
CA GLU A 145 -6.26 1.46 14.30
C GLU A 145 -5.63 2.25 13.15
N GLU A 146 -4.35 2.00 12.89
CA GLU A 146 -3.64 2.66 11.81
C GLU A 146 -4.18 2.25 10.44
N ALA A 147 -4.56 0.97 10.24
CA ALA A 147 -5.21 0.50 9.01
C ALA A 147 -6.50 1.27 8.72
N PHE A 148 -7.30 1.54 9.74
CA PHE A 148 -8.51 2.36 9.61
C PHE A 148 -8.18 3.79 9.16
N ARG A 149 -7.24 4.47 9.85
CA ARG A 149 -6.86 5.86 9.57
C ARG A 149 -6.21 6.02 8.20
N VAL A 150 -5.24 5.15 7.90
CA VAL A 150 -4.53 5.14 6.61
C VAL A 150 -5.49 4.90 5.44
N THR A 151 -6.56 4.13 5.65
CA THR A 151 -7.56 3.94 4.59
C THR A 151 -8.29 5.24 4.28
N ILE A 152 -8.65 6.05 5.28
CA ILE A 152 -9.26 7.36 5.06
C ILE A 152 -8.28 8.29 4.32
N ASP A 153 -7.02 8.31 4.75
CA ASP A 153 -5.97 9.09 4.12
C ASP A 153 -5.73 8.68 2.66
N ALA A 154 -5.79 7.38 2.38
CA ALA A 154 -5.66 6.85 1.02
C ALA A 154 -6.78 7.33 0.09
N PHE A 155 -8.03 7.35 0.56
CA PHE A 155 -9.14 7.92 -0.20
C PHE A 155 -9.00 9.42 -0.41
N ASN A 156 -8.60 10.15 0.63
CA ASN A 156 -8.37 11.59 0.52
C ASN A 156 -7.23 11.89 -0.46
N ALA A 157 -6.11 11.20 -0.33
CA ALA A 157 -4.98 11.35 -1.25
C ALA A 157 -5.37 11.00 -2.69
N ALA A 158 -6.21 9.98 -2.90
CA ALA A 158 -6.70 9.63 -4.24
C ALA A 158 -7.55 10.76 -4.85
N GLU A 159 -8.50 11.31 -4.10
CA GLU A 159 -9.33 12.43 -4.57
C GLU A 159 -8.49 13.68 -4.88
N GLU A 160 -7.57 14.05 -3.99
CA GLU A 160 -6.74 15.23 -4.13
C GLU A 160 -5.71 15.11 -5.26
N SER A 161 -5.10 13.93 -5.42
CA SER A 161 -4.13 13.67 -6.48
C SER A 161 -4.78 13.35 -7.83
N ARG A 162 -6.05 12.98 -7.84
CA ARG A 162 -6.75 12.43 -9.01
C ARG A 162 -6.00 11.22 -9.57
N SER A 163 -5.68 10.29 -8.70
CA SER A 163 -4.92 9.08 -9.08
C SER A 163 -5.28 7.90 -8.20
N PRO A 164 -5.01 6.67 -8.64
CA PRO A 164 -5.12 5.52 -7.76
C PRO A 164 -4.12 5.62 -6.61
N VAL A 165 -4.55 5.20 -5.41
CA VAL A 165 -3.71 5.07 -4.23
C VAL A 165 -3.70 3.62 -3.77
N VAL A 166 -2.54 3.14 -3.31
CA VAL A 166 -2.38 1.75 -2.86
C VAL A 166 -2.24 1.72 -1.33
N ILE A 167 -3.01 0.83 -0.70
CA ILE A 167 -2.79 0.43 0.69
C ILE A 167 -2.10 -0.93 0.64
N LEU A 168 -0.87 -0.99 1.11
CA LEU A 168 -0.18 -2.23 1.39
C LEU A 168 -0.56 -2.71 2.78
N SER A 169 -0.77 -3.99 2.93
CA SER A 169 -0.92 -4.68 4.20
C SER A 169 -0.23 -6.04 4.09
N ASP A 170 -0.26 -6.83 5.12
CA ASP A 170 0.25 -8.21 5.11
C ASP A 170 -0.69 -9.14 5.86
N THR A 171 -0.49 -10.44 5.73
CA THR A 171 -1.33 -11.48 6.36
C THR A 171 -1.49 -11.26 7.87
N PHE A 172 -0.45 -10.82 8.58
CA PHE A 172 -0.54 -10.63 10.03
C PHE A 172 -1.33 -9.39 10.39
N VAL A 173 -1.06 -8.24 9.76
CA VAL A 173 -1.83 -7.00 10.00
C VAL A 173 -3.29 -7.22 9.63
N ALA A 174 -3.56 -7.89 8.51
CA ALA A 174 -4.92 -8.17 8.03
C ALA A 174 -5.75 -9.00 9.02
N HIS A 175 -5.15 -10.02 9.63
CA HIS A 175 -5.82 -10.92 10.57
C HIS A 175 -5.64 -10.54 12.06
N LEU A 176 -4.84 -9.50 12.35
CA LEU A 176 -4.65 -9.00 13.71
C LEU A 176 -5.97 -8.53 14.29
N ASN A 177 -6.27 -8.95 15.51
CA ASN A 177 -7.45 -8.50 16.26
C ASN A 177 -7.02 -7.62 17.42
N GLU A 178 -7.46 -6.37 17.45
CA GLU A 178 -7.17 -5.41 18.51
C GLU A 178 -8.45 -4.78 19.04
N VAL A 179 -8.42 -4.40 20.32
CA VAL A 179 -9.51 -3.62 20.92
C VAL A 179 -9.21 -2.15 20.66
N VAL A 180 -9.88 -1.59 19.67
CA VAL A 180 -9.68 -0.22 19.19
C VAL A 180 -10.93 0.64 19.37
N ASP A 181 -10.73 1.94 19.41
CA ASP A 181 -11.79 2.94 19.39
C ASP A 181 -11.70 3.68 18.06
N LEU A 182 -12.49 3.22 17.10
CA LEU A 182 -12.56 3.83 15.77
C LEU A 182 -13.59 4.97 15.83
N ASP A 183 -13.13 6.21 15.97
CA ASP A 183 -14.00 7.38 15.91
C ASP A 183 -14.41 7.67 14.45
N GLU A 184 -15.35 6.84 13.96
CA GLU A 184 -15.86 6.91 12.59
C GLU A 184 -16.47 8.30 12.29
N SER A 185 -17.11 8.93 13.26
CA SER A 185 -17.81 10.21 13.05
C SER A 185 -16.85 11.39 12.94
N ALA A 186 -15.83 11.47 13.78
CA ALA A 186 -14.83 12.54 13.70
C ALA A 186 -13.98 12.43 12.44
N LEU A 187 -13.60 11.22 12.04
CA LEU A 187 -12.76 11.00 10.86
C LEU A 187 -13.54 11.07 9.55
N SER A 188 -14.83 10.72 9.52
CA SER A 188 -15.69 10.96 8.35
C SER A 188 -15.81 12.46 8.03
N ALA A 189 -15.68 13.34 9.00
CA ALA A 189 -15.68 14.79 8.78
C ALA A 189 -14.46 15.29 8.00
N THR A 190 -13.38 14.51 7.95
CA THR A 190 -12.14 14.82 7.21
C THR A 190 -12.15 14.25 5.78
N ALA A 191 -13.19 13.49 5.41
CA ALA A 191 -13.27 12.85 4.10
C ALA A 191 -13.39 13.88 2.97
N ALA A 192 -12.48 13.84 2.01
CA ALA A 192 -12.50 14.69 0.84
C ALA A 192 -13.79 14.47 0.03
N LYS A 193 -14.39 15.55 -0.46
CA LYS A 193 -15.58 15.45 -1.32
C LYS A 193 -15.15 15.21 -2.76
N ARG A 194 -15.85 14.30 -3.42
CA ARG A 194 -15.69 14.12 -4.86
C ARG A 194 -16.41 15.21 -5.62
N GLU A 195 -15.66 15.92 -6.46
CA GLU A 195 -16.21 16.80 -7.47
C GLU A 195 -16.19 16.14 -8.85
N LEU A 196 -17.31 16.19 -9.54
CA LEU A 196 -17.47 15.63 -10.88
C LEU A 196 -17.74 16.73 -11.88
N ALA A 197 -17.20 16.56 -13.10
CA ALA A 197 -17.63 17.38 -14.22
C ALA A 197 -19.11 17.13 -14.54
N PRO A 198 -19.89 18.13 -15.01
CA PRO A 198 -21.19 17.90 -15.59
C PRO A 198 -21.13 16.92 -16.77
N LEU A 199 -22.21 16.16 -16.98
CA LEU A 199 -22.28 15.23 -18.11
C LEU A 199 -22.21 16.00 -19.44
N GLY A 200 -21.31 15.56 -20.33
CA GLY A 200 -21.13 16.18 -21.64
C GLY A 200 -20.27 17.44 -21.66
N GLU A 201 -19.77 17.89 -20.51
CA GLU A 201 -18.81 18.98 -20.44
C GLU A 201 -17.38 18.46 -20.33
N PHE A 202 -16.51 18.99 -21.17
CA PHE A 202 -15.09 18.76 -21.09
C PHE A 202 -14.46 19.75 -20.11
N THR A 203 -14.07 19.25 -18.94
CA THR A 203 -13.47 20.09 -17.88
C THR A 203 -12.25 19.36 -17.30
N ASP A 204 -11.49 20.07 -16.46
CA ASP A 204 -10.39 19.53 -15.67
C ASP A 204 -10.82 18.54 -14.57
N LYS A 205 -12.13 18.30 -14.41
CA LYS A 205 -12.69 17.42 -13.38
C LYS A 205 -12.80 15.96 -13.86
N PRO A 206 -12.65 14.97 -12.96
CA PRO A 206 -12.67 13.55 -13.33
C PRO A 206 -14.06 13.11 -13.80
N ARG A 207 -14.27 13.02 -15.07
CA ARG A 207 -15.39 12.34 -15.77
C ARG A 207 -15.04 12.01 -17.19
N PHE A 208 -13.83 12.38 -17.56
CA PHE A 208 -13.39 12.17 -18.92
C PHE A 208 -12.69 10.83 -19.03
N PHE A 209 -13.24 9.97 -19.88
CA PHE A 209 -12.69 8.68 -20.21
C PHE A 209 -12.08 8.75 -21.61
N ALA A 210 -10.75 8.74 -21.66
CA ALA A 210 -10.04 8.62 -22.92
C ALA A 210 -9.00 7.51 -22.84
N GLY A 211 -9.12 6.50 -23.68
CA GLY A 211 -8.07 5.49 -23.86
C GLY A 211 -6.83 6.02 -24.57
N VAL A 212 -6.84 7.30 -25.00
CA VAL A 212 -5.74 7.96 -25.71
C VAL A 212 -5.48 9.34 -25.12
N LEU A 213 -4.30 9.92 -25.42
CA LEU A 213 -4.01 11.31 -25.09
C LEU A 213 -5.00 12.24 -25.79
N MET A 214 -5.58 13.17 -25.04
CA MET A 214 -6.54 14.15 -25.53
C MET A 214 -6.06 15.55 -25.17
N TYR A 215 -6.44 16.56 -25.97
CA TYR A 215 -6.26 17.95 -25.56
C TYR A 215 -7.19 18.29 -24.40
N GLU A 216 -6.64 18.74 -23.27
CA GLU A 216 -7.45 19.12 -22.10
C GLU A 216 -7.93 20.58 -22.15
N HIS A 217 -7.22 21.43 -22.89
CA HIS A 217 -7.50 22.86 -22.96
C HIS A 217 -7.38 23.41 -24.37
N GLY A 218 -7.91 24.62 -24.56
CA GLY A 218 -7.79 25.34 -25.82
C GLY A 218 -8.85 25.00 -26.86
N PRO A 219 -8.66 25.46 -28.11
CA PRO A 219 -9.66 25.30 -29.16
C PRO A 219 -9.92 23.85 -29.59
N ASN A 220 -8.96 22.94 -29.34
CA ASN A 220 -9.06 21.54 -29.70
C ASN A 220 -9.42 20.67 -28.47
N ALA A 221 -9.84 21.26 -27.35
CA ALA A 221 -10.19 20.50 -26.15
C ALA A 221 -11.21 19.40 -26.46
N GLY A 222 -10.88 18.15 -26.04
CA GLY A 222 -11.68 16.97 -26.33
C GLY A 222 -11.32 16.23 -27.63
N GLU A 223 -10.38 16.73 -28.43
CA GLU A 223 -9.86 16.02 -29.59
C GLU A 223 -8.63 15.14 -29.25
N PRO A 224 -8.38 14.04 -29.99
CA PRO A 224 -7.21 13.22 -29.79
C PRO A 224 -5.90 13.98 -30.06
N ALA A 225 -4.95 13.89 -29.13
CA ALA A 225 -3.61 14.49 -29.20
C ALA A 225 -2.50 13.43 -29.27
N THR A 226 -2.76 12.29 -29.88
CA THR A 226 -1.98 11.05 -29.78
C THR A 226 -0.52 11.14 -30.26
N ALA A 227 -0.17 12.19 -31.00
CA ALA A 227 1.20 12.45 -31.50
C ALA A 227 1.73 13.83 -31.07
N ASP A 228 1.05 14.52 -30.17
CA ASP A 228 1.46 15.83 -29.68
C ASP A 228 2.32 15.66 -28.40
N ALA A 229 3.64 15.78 -28.57
CA ALA A 229 4.60 15.63 -27.51
C ALA A 229 4.51 16.77 -26.47
N ASP A 230 4.18 17.97 -26.87
CA ASP A 230 4.08 19.11 -25.96
C ASP A 230 2.85 18.98 -25.06
N GLU A 231 1.72 18.53 -25.62
CA GLU A 231 0.53 18.24 -24.84
C GLU A 231 0.76 17.08 -23.86
N TYR A 232 1.46 16.02 -24.30
CA TYR A 232 1.86 14.92 -23.41
C TYR A 232 2.72 15.42 -22.24
N LEU A 233 3.75 16.21 -22.52
CA LEU A 233 4.66 16.74 -21.49
C LEU A 233 3.93 17.64 -20.50
N ARG A 234 3.03 18.49 -20.98
CA ARG A 234 2.23 19.37 -20.13
C ARG A 234 1.40 18.55 -19.13
N GLN A 235 0.59 17.60 -19.62
CA GLN A 235 -0.24 16.75 -18.77
C GLN A 235 0.58 15.90 -17.80
N TYR A 236 1.71 15.32 -18.27
CA TYR A 236 2.58 14.52 -17.43
C TYR A 236 3.14 15.32 -16.25
N TYR A 237 3.67 16.52 -16.51
CA TYR A 237 4.26 17.33 -15.44
C TYR A 237 3.21 17.93 -14.52
N GLU A 238 2.06 18.33 -14.99
CA GLU A 238 0.94 18.78 -14.16
C GLU A 238 0.49 17.66 -13.21
N ALA A 239 0.30 16.44 -13.72
CA ALA A 239 -0.06 15.29 -12.89
C ALA A 239 1.05 14.96 -11.88
N LYS A 240 2.31 14.92 -12.32
CA LYS A 240 3.46 14.63 -11.46
C LYS A 240 3.58 15.65 -10.32
N HIS A 241 3.49 16.95 -10.62
CA HIS A 241 3.58 18.00 -9.59
C HIS A 241 2.44 17.87 -8.59
N ARG A 242 1.20 17.64 -9.05
CA ARG A 242 0.05 17.41 -8.18
C ARG A 242 0.27 16.18 -7.28
N HIS A 243 0.76 15.07 -7.82
CA HIS A 243 1.01 13.86 -7.03
C HIS A 243 2.10 14.08 -5.97
N VAL A 244 3.18 14.76 -6.31
CA VAL A 244 4.26 15.08 -5.36
C VAL A 244 3.76 16.02 -4.27
N GLU A 245 3.00 17.05 -4.62
CA GLU A 245 2.42 18.00 -3.66
C GLU A 245 1.44 17.30 -2.70
N VAL A 246 0.54 16.48 -3.23
CA VAL A 246 -0.38 15.69 -2.40
C VAL A 246 0.39 14.74 -1.51
N ALA A 247 1.34 13.98 -2.07
CA ALA A 247 2.14 13.05 -1.28
C ALA A 247 2.89 13.74 -0.13
N ALA A 248 3.35 14.98 -0.32
CA ALA A 248 4.02 15.74 0.74
C ALA A 248 3.09 16.03 1.94
N ARG A 249 1.79 16.24 1.70
CA ARG A 249 0.80 16.41 2.79
C ARG A 249 0.59 15.13 3.60
N TYR A 250 0.87 13.97 3.00
CA TYR A 250 0.78 12.65 3.63
C TYR A 250 2.16 12.04 3.90
N ALA A 251 3.16 12.86 4.23
CA ALA A 251 4.51 12.42 4.58
C ALA A 251 4.52 11.78 5.98
N GLN A 252 3.91 10.60 6.11
CA GLN A 252 3.71 9.91 7.37
C GLN A 252 4.85 8.93 7.66
N PHE A 253 5.50 9.11 8.80
CA PHE A 253 6.53 8.20 9.32
C PHE A 253 6.64 8.34 10.84
N GLU A 254 7.27 7.37 11.47
CA GLU A 254 7.72 7.45 12.86
C GLU A 254 9.23 7.47 12.91
N HIS A 255 9.76 8.36 13.74
CA HIS A 255 11.13 8.33 14.21
C HIS A 255 11.12 8.35 15.73
N GLY A 256 11.78 7.37 16.36
CA GLY A 256 11.70 7.22 17.81
C GLY A 256 12.56 6.07 18.32
N TRP A 257 12.06 5.39 19.35
CA TRP A 257 12.77 4.42 20.17
C TRP A 257 13.96 5.07 20.86
N ASN A 258 15.13 4.40 20.95
CA ASN A 258 16.34 5.00 21.51
C ASN A 258 17.03 5.89 20.46
N VAL A 259 16.64 7.15 20.38
CA VAL A 259 17.19 8.11 19.40
C VAL A 259 18.67 8.46 19.63
N ASP A 260 19.24 8.07 20.78
CA ASP A 260 20.66 8.26 21.13
C ASP A 260 21.51 7.03 20.81
N ALA A 261 20.91 5.97 20.26
CA ALA A 261 21.64 4.78 19.82
C ALA A 261 22.53 5.07 18.61
N ASP A 262 23.57 4.26 18.40
CA ASP A 262 24.47 4.35 17.24
C ASP A 262 23.84 3.79 15.95
N VAL A 263 22.76 3.00 16.07
CA VAL A 263 22.17 2.22 15.00
C VAL A 263 20.73 2.66 14.78
N LEU A 264 20.42 3.00 13.52
CA LEU A 264 19.06 3.23 13.04
C LEU A 264 18.51 1.96 12.39
N VAL A 265 17.41 1.44 12.91
CA VAL A 265 16.65 0.37 12.30
C VAL A 265 15.55 0.98 11.44
N VAL A 266 15.54 0.63 10.16
CA VAL A 266 14.48 0.98 9.21
C VAL A 266 13.63 -0.27 8.99
N CYS A 267 12.35 -0.20 9.37
CA CYS A 267 11.40 -1.30 9.16
C CYS A 267 9.97 -0.75 9.09
N TYR A 268 9.04 -1.53 8.53
CA TYR A 268 7.67 -1.08 8.27
C TYR A 268 6.67 -2.24 8.41
N GLY A 269 5.35 -1.92 8.37
CA GLY A 269 4.28 -2.90 8.52
C GLY A 269 4.46 -3.77 9.75
N ILE A 270 4.15 -5.07 9.63
CA ILE A 270 4.25 -6.01 10.77
C ILE A 270 5.66 -6.14 11.33
N VAL A 271 6.71 -6.00 10.51
CA VAL A 271 8.09 -6.13 10.97
C VAL A 271 8.40 -5.08 12.04
N SER A 272 7.88 -3.86 11.90
CA SER A 272 8.07 -2.80 12.91
C SER A 272 7.43 -3.14 14.27
N ARG A 273 6.31 -3.86 14.27
CA ARG A 273 5.69 -4.34 15.52
C ARG A 273 6.50 -5.45 16.18
N VAL A 274 6.96 -6.40 15.36
CA VAL A 274 7.79 -7.51 15.87
C VAL A 274 9.11 -7.01 16.42
N ALA A 275 9.70 -5.99 15.81
CA ALA A 275 10.94 -5.37 16.28
C ALA A 275 10.76 -4.44 17.51
N ALA A 276 9.53 -4.03 17.86
CA ALA A 276 9.28 -3.06 18.94
C ALA A 276 9.87 -3.41 20.33
N PRO A 277 10.05 -4.68 20.73
CA PRO A 277 10.76 -5.00 21.98
C PRO A 277 12.23 -4.57 22.00
N LEU A 278 12.84 -4.26 20.85
CA LEU A 278 14.23 -3.80 20.71
C LEU A 278 14.37 -2.27 20.87
N ARG A 279 13.31 -1.57 21.27
CA ARG A 279 13.22 -0.11 21.35
C ARG A 279 14.23 0.57 22.25
N ASP A 280 14.73 -0.13 23.26
CA ASP A 280 15.71 0.43 24.21
C ASP A 280 17.15 0.36 23.68
N GLU A 281 17.38 -0.40 22.58
CA GLU A 281 18.70 -0.68 22.02
C GLU A 281 18.97 0.07 20.72
N PHE A 282 17.92 0.31 19.91
CA PHE A 282 18.03 0.89 18.57
C PHE A 282 17.13 2.09 18.39
N ALA A 283 17.51 3.00 17.48
CA ALA A 283 16.61 4.01 16.96
C ALA A 283 15.73 3.41 15.84
N LEU A 284 14.55 3.98 15.62
CA LEU A 284 13.61 3.58 14.57
C LEU A 284 13.42 4.68 13.54
N PHE A 285 13.39 4.31 12.28
CA PHE A 285 12.66 4.99 11.22
C PHE A 285 11.63 4.04 10.61
N ARG A 286 10.35 4.36 10.76
CA ARG A 286 9.25 3.57 10.22
C ARG A 286 8.46 4.42 9.21
N PRO A 287 8.62 4.19 7.90
CA PRO A 287 7.73 4.81 6.93
C PRO A 287 6.33 4.21 7.04
N ILE A 288 5.30 5.08 7.05
CA ILE A 288 3.89 4.74 6.90
C ILE A 288 3.50 4.99 5.45
N ARG A 289 3.91 6.14 4.89
CA ARG A 289 3.89 6.33 3.44
C ARG A 289 5.12 5.67 2.83
N ILE A 290 4.91 4.61 2.04
CA ILE A 290 5.98 3.84 1.38
C ILE A 290 6.41 4.51 0.08
N HIS A 291 5.44 4.97 -0.71
CA HIS A 291 5.68 5.69 -1.98
C HIS A 291 4.87 6.99 -2.04
N PRO A 292 5.43 8.05 -2.65
CA PRO A 292 6.84 8.26 -2.93
C PRO A 292 7.69 8.11 -1.67
N MET A 293 8.94 7.64 -1.82
CA MET A 293 9.82 7.47 -0.67
C MET A 293 10.05 8.78 0.09
N LEU A 294 10.19 8.70 1.41
CA LEU A 294 10.50 9.79 2.33
C LEU A 294 12.02 10.07 2.35
N SER A 295 12.57 10.39 1.16
CA SER A 295 14.03 10.43 0.98
C SER A 295 14.69 11.52 1.79
N ASP A 296 14.14 12.73 1.81
CA ASP A 296 14.72 13.88 2.49
C ASP A 296 14.65 13.69 4.03
N GLU A 297 13.50 13.22 4.53
CA GLU A 297 13.28 12.94 5.95
C GLU A 297 14.20 11.81 6.44
N LEU A 298 14.30 10.73 5.64
CA LEU A 298 15.17 9.61 5.98
C LEU A 298 16.64 10.00 5.95
N ALA A 299 17.11 10.72 4.93
CA ALA A 299 18.50 11.18 4.83
C ALA A 299 18.88 12.05 6.02
N ALA A 300 18.07 13.06 6.34
CA ALA A 300 18.31 13.95 7.48
C ALA A 300 18.37 13.23 8.83
N ILE A 301 17.57 12.15 8.99
CA ILE A 301 17.60 11.33 10.20
C ILE A 301 18.81 10.39 10.17
N ALA A 302 19.05 9.69 9.07
CA ALA A 302 20.11 8.69 8.94
C ALA A 302 21.52 9.27 9.15
N ASP A 303 21.76 10.53 8.80
CA ASP A 303 23.03 11.22 9.02
C ASP A 303 23.47 11.29 10.50
N ARG A 304 22.54 11.09 11.42
CA ARG A 304 22.81 11.08 12.86
C ARG A 304 23.31 9.74 13.38
N TYR A 305 23.24 8.69 12.57
CA TYR A 305 23.53 7.33 12.98
C TYR A 305 24.73 6.76 12.24
N ARG A 306 25.57 6.02 12.98
CA ARG A 306 26.75 5.38 12.41
C ARG A 306 26.37 4.26 11.45
N GLU A 307 25.40 3.44 11.82
CA GLU A 307 24.92 2.30 11.05
C GLU A 307 23.42 2.43 10.75
N VAL A 308 23.03 2.03 9.56
CA VAL A 308 21.62 1.88 9.17
C VAL A 308 21.37 0.42 8.84
N VAL A 309 20.39 -0.18 9.49
CA VAL A 309 19.98 -1.58 9.29
C VAL A 309 18.56 -1.59 8.77
N VAL A 310 18.32 -2.13 7.60
CA VAL A 310 16.97 -2.32 7.04
C VAL A 310 16.51 -3.74 7.31
N VAL A 311 15.37 -3.87 8.01
CA VAL A 311 14.76 -5.16 8.35
C VAL A 311 13.41 -5.26 7.63
N GLU A 312 13.28 -6.25 6.74
CA GLU A 312 12.08 -6.37 5.91
C GLU A 312 11.78 -7.82 5.52
N ALA A 313 10.50 -8.14 5.27
CA ALA A 313 10.07 -9.47 4.90
C ALA A 313 10.08 -9.68 3.37
N ASN A 314 11.19 -9.30 2.76
CA ASN A 314 11.57 -9.52 1.36
C ASN A 314 13.09 -9.50 1.24
N ASP A 315 13.62 -9.62 0.03
CA ASP A 315 15.05 -9.72 -0.24
C ASP A 315 15.70 -8.35 -0.54
N GLY A 316 15.42 -7.35 0.29
CA GLY A 316 16.09 -6.04 0.22
C GLY A 316 15.43 -5.00 -0.69
N GLN A 317 14.14 -5.13 -1.04
CA GLN A 317 13.47 -4.20 -1.94
C GLN A 317 13.45 -2.76 -1.43
N TYR A 318 13.17 -2.56 -0.15
CA TYR A 318 13.19 -1.21 0.43
C TYR A 318 14.60 -0.78 0.81
N ALA A 319 15.48 -1.70 1.14
CA ALA A 319 16.88 -1.42 1.39
C ALA A 319 17.57 -0.76 0.20
N ASP A 320 17.26 -1.20 -1.04
CA ASP A 320 17.78 -0.57 -2.27
C ASP A 320 17.35 0.90 -2.36
N LEU A 321 16.11 1.21 -1.99
CA LEU A 321 15.60 2.59 -1.98
C LEU A 321 16.24 3.41 -0.86
N VAL A 322 16.47 2.80 0.31
CA VAL A 322 17.15 3.46 1.44
C VAL A 322 18.58 3.82 1.06
N GLU A 323 19.35 2.90 0.49
CA GLU A 323 20.73 3.17 0.02
C GLU A 323 20.77 4.33 -0.99
N LEU A 324 19.83 4.34 -1.93
CA LEU A 324 19.70 5.41 -2.90
C LEU A 324 19.40 6.76 -2.25
N ALA A 325 18.53 6.77 -1.23
CA ALA A 325 18.11 7.99 -0.55
C ALA A 325 19.22 8.60 0.34
N ILE A 326 19.95 7.74 1.08
CA ILE A 326 20.98 8.22 2.03
C ILE A 326 22.39 8.25 1.44
N HIS A 327 22.55 7.85 0.17
CA HIS A 327 23.83 7.84 -0.56
C HIS A 327 24.96 7.08 0.15
N ARG A 328 24.63 6.04 0.91
CA ARG A 328 25.61 5.15 1.57
C ARG A 328 25.04 3.72 1.72
N PRO A 329 25.92 2.69 1.80
CA PRO A 329 25.49 1.32 2.01
C PRO A 329 24.71 1.16 3.32
N VAL A 330 23.72 0.26 3.32
CA VAL A 330 22.99 -0.18 4.51
C VAL A 330 23.24 -1.65 4.79
N LYS A 331 23.03 -2.04 6.03
CA LYS A 331 22.99 -3.45 6.42
C LYS A 331 21.59 -3.99 6.20
N ARG A 332 21.47 -5.19 5.65
CA ARG A 332 20.20 -5.79 5.24
C ARG A 332 19.88 -7.02 6.07
N VAL A 333 18.67 -7.10 6.57
CA VAL A 333 18.15 -8.27 7.31
C VAL A 333 16.87 -8.75 6.62
N PRO A 334 17.00 -9.64 5.62
CA PRO A 334 15.85 -10.24 4.94
C PRO A 334 15.19 -11.30 5.80
N LEU A 335 13.87 -11.21 5.98
CA LEU A 335 13.03 -12.16 6.70
C LEU A 335 12.16 -12.93 5.71
N LEU A 336 12.73 -13.91 5.02
CA LEU A 336 12.06 -14.63 3.94
C LEU A 336 11.18 -15.78 4.45
N GLY A 337 10.25 -16.22 3.60
CA GLY A 337 9.42 -17.40 3.83
C GLY A 337 8.43 -17.25 4.98
N GLY A 338 8.05 -16.04 5.35
CA GLY A 338 7.11 -15.78 6.44
C GLY A 338 7.68 -15.95 7.85
N ARG A 339 8.99 -16.08 7.98
CA ARG A 339 9.70 -16.24 9.28
C ARG A 339 9.90 -14.88 9.95
N ILE A 340 8.80 -14.25 10.37
CA ILE A 340 8.82 -12.95 11.04
C ILE A 340 8.66 -13.18 12.54
N SER A 341 9.77 -13.22 13.28
CA SER A 341 9.79 -13.33 14.74
C SER A 341 10.82 -12.37 15.35
N LEU A 342 10.65 -12.02 16.63
CA LEU A 342 11.60 -11.18 17.34
C LEU A 342 13.02 -11.80 17.35
N GLU A 343 13.09 -13.11 17.51
CA GLU A 343 14.36 -13.86 17.48
C GLU A 343 15.06 -13.70 16.12
N ALA A 344 14.35 -13.91 15.01
CA ALA A 344 14.90 -13.76 13.66
C ALA A 344 15.35 -12.31 13.37
N VAL A 345 14.59 -11.32 13.84
CA VAL A 345 14.96 -9.89 13.74
C VAL A 345 16.26 -9.64 14.53
N ARG A 346 16.31 -10.08 15.77
CA ARG A 346 17.48 -9.91 16.67
C ARG A 346 18.72 -10.55 16.08
N GLU A 347 18.66 -11.84 15.78
CA GLU A 347 19.77 -12.59 15.20
C GLU A 347 20.26 -11.99 13.88
N GLY A 348 19.32 -11.52 13.05
CA GLY A 348 19.64 -10.83 11.81
C GLY A 348 20.44 -9.55 12.03
N ILE A 349 19.97 -8.68 12.94
CA ILE A 349 20.65 -7.43 13.28
C ILE A 349 22.03 -7.71 13.86
N ASP A 350 22.13 -8.56 14.86
CA ASP A 350 23.41 -8.91 15.52
C ASP A 350 24.42 -9.46 14.50
N ARG A 351 23.98 -10.35 13.60
CA ARG A 351 24.81 -10.93 12.54
C ARG A 351 25.42 -9.86 11.63
N VAL A 352 24.57 -8.94 11.09
CA VAL A 352 25.05 -7.93 10.14
C VAL A 352 25.89 -6.85 10.83
N LEU A 353 25.61 -6.52 12.10
CA LEU A 353 26.43 -5.59 12.88
C LEU A 353 27.80 -6.18 13.21
N ALA A 354 27.91 -7.50 13.41
CA ALA A 354 29.19 -8.19 13.59
C ALA A 354 29.99 -8.36 12.26
N GLY A 355 29.48 -7.83 11.14
CA GLY A 355 30.15 -7.97 9.82
C GLY A 355 29.85 -9.30 9.11
N GLY A 356 28.87 -10.06 9.58
CA GLY A 356 28.41 -11.28 8.92
C GLY A 356 27.55 -11.00 7.67
N PRO A 357 27.18 -12.03 6.91
CA PRO A 357 26.40 -11.91 5.69
C PRO A 357 24.97 -11.42 5.98
N SER A 358 24.37 -10.72 5.02
CA SER A 358 22.95 -10.32 5.07
C SER A 358 22.02 -11.53 5.03
N GLU A 359 22.34 -12.50 4.21
CA GLU A 359 21.55 -13.72 4.04
C GLU A 359 21.58 -14.60 5.31
N PRO A 360 20.42 -15.08 5.78
CA PRO A 360 20.39 -16.07 6.83
C PRO A 360 20.97 -17.41 6.34
N PRO A 361 21.46 -18.27 7.25
CA PRO A 361 21.91 -19.60 6.86
C PRO A 361 20.77 -20.39 6.22
N ILE A 362 21.07 -21.08 5.11
CA ILE A 362 20.11 -21.98 4.45
C ILE A 362 19.75 -23.10 5.43
N PRO A 363 18.45 -23.33 5.71
CA PRO A 363 18.04 -24.41 6.57
C PRO A 363 18.58 -25.76 6.05
N PRO A 364 19.02 -26.66 6.93
CA PRO A 364 19.47 -27.99 6.50
C PRO A 364 18.32 -28.75 5.80
N GLU A 365 18.68 -29.64 4.88
CA GLU A 365 17.70 -30.54 4.29
C GLU A 365 16.95 -31.31 5.38
N PRO A 366 15.61 -31.50 5.24
CA PRO A 366 14.85 -32.28 6.20
C PRO A 366 15.46 -33.70 6.25
N SER A 367 15.73 -34.21 7.46
CA SER A 367 16.14 -35.62 7.61
C SER A 367 15.01 -36.52 7.09
N GLU A 368 15.31 -37.62 6.44
CA GLU A 368 14.36 -38.57 5.84
C GLU A 368 13.24 -39.06 6.82
N HIS A 369 13.38 -38.74 8.10
CA HIS A 369 12.50 -39.21 9.20
C HIS A 369 11.63 -38.12 9.83
N GLN A 370 11.65 -36.88 9.36
CA GLN A 370 10.71 -35.86 9.85
C GLN A 370 9.37 -35.97 9.09
N PRO A 371 8.26 -36.36 9.76
CA PRO A 371 6.95 -36.31 9.12
C PRO A 371 6.67 -34.88 8.69
N ARG A 372 6.33 -34.70 7.41
CA ARG A 372 5.87 -33.40 6.92
C ARG A 372 4.68 -32.96 7.79
N ALA A 373 4.75 -31.75 8.32
CA ALA A 373 3.59 -31.18 9.01
C ALA A 373 2.36 -31.32 8.11
N PRO A 374 1.21 -31.80 8.63
CA PRO A 374 0.01 -31.90 7.81
C PRO A 374 -0.30 -30.55 7.22
N LEU A 375 -0.57 -30.52 5.92
CA LEU A 375 -1.10 -29.33 5.26
C LEU A 375 -2.36 -28.94 6.02
N GLY A 376 -2.30 -27.85 6.75
CA GLY A 376 -3.46 -27.30 7.42
C GLY A 376 -4.50 -26.96 6.36
N VAL A 377 -5.47 -27.84 6.19
CA VAL A 377 -6.69 -27.57 5.42
C VAL A 377 -7.60 -26.85 6.42
N GLY A 378 -7.66 -25.53 6.30
CA GLY A 378 -8.56 -24.65 7.03
C GLY A 378 -9.05 -23.56 6.11
#